data_63535a27922cf6a5d2eed5f3fa40fec7
#
_entry.id   63535a27922cf6a5d2eed5f3fa40fec7
#
_cell.length_a   1.000
_cell.length_b   1.000
_cell.length_c   1.000
_cell.angle_alpha   90.00
_cell.angle_beta   90.00
_cell.angle_gamma   90.00
#
_symmetry.space_group_name_H-M   'P 1'
#
loop_
_entity.id
_entity.type
_entity.pdbx_description
1 polymer ?
#
loop_
_entity_poly.entity_id
_entity_poly.type
_entity_poly.pdbx_seq_one_letter_code
_entity_poly.pdbx_strand_id
1 'polypeptide(L)'
;MIAESPTQLILPFPLFAQAATEIAAPAPTVEDDKLRLCIENAGKDPATSLAEASRWVAESRGVGRSKPLECLGQVYTVLGKWDAAEGAFAEAAQVTLLSDNTRRAALFAQAGNAALAGGKAERALAHLDAALGVPGGEAAARGQVEIDRGRALVALNREAEAVAAFAAAQRDAPDEPLAWLLGATLSRRRGDLAGAQRQIEVAGSLAPKDPEVGLEAGVIAMLAGDEAAARKAWESARAVAPGSKAAETAAGYLTQLGAVPAPTQPQGR
;
A
#
# COMPACT_ATOMS: atom_id res chain seq x y z
N MET A 1 71.05 15.76 35.51
CA MET A 1 70.81 14.59 34.63
C MET A 1 69.31 14.50 34.39
N ILE A 2 68.85 15.03 33.26
CA ILE A 2 67.43 15.09 32.86
C ILE A 2 67.36 14.06 31.75
N ALA A 3 66.55 12.97 31.96
CA ALA A 3 66.33 11.94 31.00
C ALA A 3 65.22 12.35 30.01
N GLU A 4 65.58 12.48 28.74
CA GLU A 4 64.65 12.74 27.65
C GLU A 4 63.94 11.43 27.28
N SER A 5 62.58 11.44 27.26
CA SER A 5 61.75 10.36 26.75
C SER A 5 61.61 10.49 25.23
N PRO A 6 61.67 9.39 24.47
CA PRO A 6 61.49 9.45 23.03
C PRO A 6 60.03 9.60 22.65
N THR A 7 59.71 10.64 21.91
CA THR A 7 58.43 10.89 21.27
C THR A 7 58.23 9.85 20.15
N GLN A 8 57.27 8.90 20.32
CA GLN A 8 56.85 7.97 19.26
C GLN A 8 56.01 8.76 18.22
N LEU A 9 56.55 8.82 17.01
CA LEU A 9 55.82 9.27 15.82
C LEU A 9 54.72 8.24 15.46
N ILE A 10 53.47 8.59 15.72
CA ILE A 10 52.32 7.82 15.23
C ILE A 10 52.10 8.25 13.78
N LEU A 11 52.45 7.40 12.83
CA LEU A 11 52.11 7.54 11.41
C LEU A 11 50.59 7.29 11.23
N PRO A 12 49.85 8.18 10.54
CA PRO A 12 48.46 7.92 10.25
C PRO A 12 48.35 6.75 9.23
N PHE A 13 47.62 5.70 9.62
CA PHE A 13 47.22 4.65 8.68
C PHE A 13 46.38 5.26 7.57
N PRO A 14 46.62 4.94 6.29
CA PRO A 14 45.73 5.38 5.24
C PRO A 14 44.37 4.68 5.41
N LEU A 15 43.33 5.47 5.58
CA LEU A 15 41.93 5.04 5.43
C LEU A 15 41.76 4.58 3.98
N PHE A 16 41.79 3.26 3.76
CA PHE A 16 41.31 2.69 2.51
C PHE A 16 39.80 2.93 2.48
N ALA A 17 39.37 3.94 1.74
CA ALA A 17 38.00 4.07 1.31
C ALA A 17 37.67 2.82 0.48
N GLN A 18 37.02 1.84 1.08
CA GLN A 18 36.39 0.76 0.35
C GLN A 18 35.28 1.39 -0.49
N ALA A 19 35.53 1.60 -1.77
CA ALA A 19 34.50 1.86 -2.73
C ALA A 19 33.50 0.70 -2.63
N ALA A 20 32.31 0.96 -2.12
CA ALA A 20 31.22 0.02 -2.21
C ALA A 20 30.98 -0.21 -3.71
N THR A 21 31.41 -1.36 -4.20
CA THR A 21 31.04 -1.82 -5.54
C THR A 21 29.53 -2.01 -5.51
N GLU A 22 28.83 -1.07 -6.08
CA GLU A 22 27.40 -1.19 -6.39
C GLU A 22 27.26 -2.40 -7.32
N ILE A 23 26.79 -3.52 -6.77
CA ILE A 23 26.55 -4.73 -7.54
C ILE A 23 25.36 -4.38 -8.44
N ALA A 24 25.62 -4.10 -9.70
CA ALA A 24 24.59 -3.85 -10.69
C ALA A 24 23.58 -5.01 -10.68
N ALA A 25 22.29 -4.69 -10.68
CA ALA A 25 21.25 -5.70 -10.78
C ALA A 25 21.51 -6.60 -12.00
N PRO A 26 21.30 -7.93 -11.89
CA PRO A 26 21.50 -8.83 -13.02
C PRO A 26 20.60 -8.42 -14.18
N ALA A 27 21.12 -8.56 -15.41
CA ALA A 27 20.34 -8.26 -16.60
C ALA A 27 19.05 -9.12 -16.66
N PRO A 28 17.92 -8.56 -17.14
CA PRO A 28 16.68 -9.30 -17.25
C PRO A 28 16.85 -10.55 -18.14
N THR A 29 16.24 -11.65 -17.71
CA THR A 29 16.24 -12.91 -18.46
C THR A 29 15.11 -12.93 -19.50
N VAL A 30 15.16 -13.88 -20.45
CA VAL A 30 14.08 -14.12 -21.40
C VAL A 30 12.74 -14.37 -20.70
N GLU A 31 12.77 -15.07 -19.55
CA GLU A 31 11.57 -15.31 -18.73
C GLU A 31 11.05 -14.04 -18.06
N ASP A 32 11.91 -13.06 -17.72
CA ASP A 32 11.48 -11.76 -17.20
C ASP A 32 10.76 -10.96 -18.28
N ASP A 33 11.29 -10.95 -19.49
CA ASP A 33 10.64 -10.30 -20.64
C ASP A 33 9.30 -10.98 -20.98
N LYS A 34 9.25 -12.30 -20.94
CA LYS A 34 8.02 -13.06 -21.19
C LYS A 34 6.96 -12.76 -20.12
N LEU A 35 7.34 -12.66 -18.85
CA LEU A 35 6.42 -12.26 -17.77
C LEU A 35 5.91 -10.85 -17.97
N ARG A 36 6.80 -9.89 -18.24
CA ARG A 36 6.45 -8.49 -18.50
C ARG A 36 5.44 -8.38 -19.64
N LEU A 37 5.71 -9.03 -20.78
CA LEU A 37 4.81 -9.05 -21.93
C LEU A 37 3.46 -9.69 -21.60
N CYS A 38 3.44 -10.76 -20.82
CA CYS A 38 2.21 -11.39 -20.36
C CYS A 38 1.36 -10.39 -19.55
N ILE A 39 1.95 -9.71 -18.57
CA ILE A 39 1.25 -8.74 -17.73
C ILE A 39 0.70 -7.58 -18.56
N GLU A 40 1.49 -7.06 -19.49
CA GLU A 40 1.08 -5.98 -20.40
C GLU A 40 -0.07 -6.39 -21.32
N ASN A 41 -0.09 -7.63 -21.80
CA ASN A 41 -1.11 -8.14 -22.70
C ASN A 41 -2.38 -8.58 -21.97
N ALA A 42 -2.28 -8.97 -20.70
CA ALA A 42 -3.43 -9.40 -19.90
C ALA A 42 -4.57 -8.37 -19.88
N GLY A 43 -4.22 -7.06 -19.84
CA GLY A 43 -5.21 -5.98 -19.89
C GLY A 43 -5.81 -5.73 -21.29
N LYS A 44 -5.13 -6.17 -22.35
CA LYS A 44 -5.56 -5.93 -23.75
C LYS A 44 -6.36 -7.08 -24.34
N ASP A 45 -5.87 -8.30 -24.11
CA ASP A 45 -6.50 -9.55 -24.57
C ASP A 45 -6.35 -10.63 -23.48
N PRO A 46 -7.21 -10.60 -22.47
CA PRO A 46 -7.12 -11.54 -21.35
C PRO A 46 -7.40 -12.99 -21.77
N ALA A 47 -8.17 -13.23 -22.85
CA ALA A 47 -8.48 -14.59 -23.29
C ALA A 47 -7.26 -15.28 -23.90
N THR A 48 -6.56 -14.61 -24.81
CA THR A 48 -5.29 -15.09 -25.39
C THR A 48 -4.21 -15.21 -24.31
N SER A 49 -4.08 -14.21 -23.44
CA SER A 49 -3.12 -14.24 -22.33
C SER A 49 -3.37 -15.43 -21.39
N LEU A 50 -4.63 -15.78 -21.12
CA LEU A 50 -4.99 -16.96 -20.31
C LEU A 50 -4.50 -18.26 -20.96
N ALA A 51 -4.72 -18.42 -22.26
CA ALA A 51 -4.28 -19.63 -22.99
C ALA A 51 -2.76 -19.74 -23.02
N GLU A 52 -2.05 -18.62 -23.26
CA GLU A 52 -0.58 -18.57 -23.29
C GLU A 52 0.03 -18.83 -21.92
N ALA A 53 -0.49 -18.18 -20.86
CA ALA A 53 -0.02 -18.39 -19.49
C ALA A 53 -0.26 -19.85 -19.04
N SER A 54 -1.41 -20.41 -19.34
CA SER A 54 -1.74 -21.82 -19.00
C SER A 54 -0.79 -22.79 -19.68
N ARG A 55 -0.47 -22.56 -20.95
CA ARG A 55 0.50 -23.37 -21.69
C ARG A 55 1.90 -23.23 -21.07
N TRP A 56 2.32 -22.02 -20.78
CA TRP A 56 3.62 -21.76 -20.15
C TRP A 56 3.75 -22.45 -18.78
N VAL A 57 2.69 -22.45 -17.96
CA VAL A 57 2.64 -23.22 -16.70
C VAL A 57 2.80 -24.72 -16.98
N ALA A 58 2.09 -25.26 -17.98
CA ALA A 58 2.12 -26.69 -18.31
C ALA A 58 3.49 -27.16 -18.81
N GLU A 59 4.21 -26.32 -19.55
CA GLU A 59 5.57 -26.57 -20.07
C GLU A 59 6.67 -26.41 -19.02
N SER A 60 6.41 -25.67 -17.92
CA SER A 60 7.38 -25.37 -16.89
C SER A 60 7.41 -26.41 -15.77
N ARG A 61 8.56 -26.53 -15.05
CA ARG A 61 8.75 -27.48 -13.94
C ARG A 61 9.46 -26.81 -12.76
N GLY A 62 9.18 -27.28 -11.55
CA GLY A 62 9.83 -26.83 -10.33
C GLY A 62 9.81 -25.30 -10.18
N VAL A 63 10.94 -24.71 -9.85
CA VAL A 63 11.08 -23.26 -9.68
C VAL A 63 10.79 -22.45 -10.95
N GLY A 64 10.94 -23.05 -12.12
CA GLY A 64 10.59 -22.42 -13.40
C GLY A 64 9.12 -22.11 -13.56
N ARG A 65 8.24 -22.67 -12.71
CA ARG A 65 6.79 -22.38 -12.72
C ARG A 65 6.44 -21.04 -12.04
N SER A 66 7.35 -20.42 -11.29
CA SER A 66 7.05 -19.22 -10.54
C SER A 66 6.55 -18.06 -11.44
N LYS A 67 7.31 -17.73 -12.50
CA LYS A 67 6.93 -16.65 -13.43
C LYS A 67 5.66 -16.93 -14.24
N PRO A 68 5.48 -18.12 -14.84
CA PRO A 68 4.21 -18.45 -15.52
C PRO A 68 3.00 -18.46 -14.59
N LEU A 69 3.14 -18.90 -13.34
CA LEU A 69 2.05 -18.85 -12.36
C LEU A 69 1.71 -17.40 -11.95
N GLU A 70 2.72 -16.54 -11.83
CA GLU A 70 2.50 -15.10 -11.61
C GLU A 70 1.76 -14.47 -12.79
N CYS A 71 2.18 -14.73 -14.03
CA CYS A 71 1.46 -14.32 -15.23
C CYS A 71 -0.01 -14.77 -15.18
N LEU A 72 -0.26 -16.05 -14.88
CA LEU A 72 -1.59 -16.62 -14.78
C LEU A 72 -2.44 -15.94 -13.69
N GLY A 73 -1.83 -15.65 -12.52
CA GLY A 73 -2.47 -14.92 -11.43
C GLY A 73 -2.90 -13.51 -11.85
N GLN A 74 -2.04 -12.80 -12.58
CA GLN A 74 -2.38 -11.47 -13.12
C GLN A 74 -3.52 -11.53 -14.12
N VAL A 75 -3.53 -12.50 -15.03
CA VAL A 75 -4.63 -12.70 -15.98
C VAL A 75 -5.94 -12.98 -15.25
N TYR A 76 -5.92 -13.84 -14.23
CA TYR A 76 -7.11 -14.12 -13.42
C TYR A 76 -7.59 -12.88 -12.65
N THR A 77 -6.68 -12.02 -12.20
CA THR A 77 -7.01 -10.73 -11.56
C THR A 77 -7.76 -9.83 -12.52
N VAL A 78 -7.27 -9.66 -13.76
CA VAL A 78 -7.95 -8.88 -14.80
C VAL A 78 -9.35 -9.45 -15.11
N LEU A 79 -9.50 -10.79 -15.10
CA LEU A 79 -10.77 -11.47 -15.33
C LEU A 79 -11.72 -11.47 -14.11
N GLY A 80 -11.31 -10.90 -12.97
CA GLY A 80 -12.08 -10.92 -11.72
C GLY A 80 -12.23 -12.31 -11.11
N LYS A 81 -11.39 -13.27 -11.51
CA LYS A 81 -11.41 -14.66 -11.00
C LYS A 81 -10.53 -14.77 -9.75
N TRP A 82 -10.99 -14.17 -8.68
CA TRP A 82 -10.21 -13.94 -7.46
C TRP A 82 -9.65 -15.21 -6.83
N ASP A 83 -10.44 -16.29 -6.73
CA ASP A 83 -9.97 -17.57 -6.17
C ASP A 83 -8.86 -18.22 -7.01
N ALA A 84 -8.98 -18.12 -8.32
CA ALA A 84 -7.96 -18.63 -9.23
C ALA A 84 -6.68 -17.77 -9.19
N ALA A 85 -6.84 -16.44 -9.08
CA ALA A 85 -5.73 -15.52 -8.93
C ALA A 85 -4.95 -15.79 -7.63
N GLU A 86 -5.67 -15.90 -6.50
CA GLU A 86 -5.09 -16.26 -5.21
C GLU A 86 -4.29 -17.56 -5.27
N GLY A 87 -4.91 -18.62 -5.82
CA GLY A 87 -4.25 -19.92 -5.94
C GLY A 87 -2.98 -19.87 -6.79
N ALA A 88 -3.03 -19.16 -7.93
CA ALA A 88 -1.88 -19.02 -8.82
C ALA A 88 -0.73 -18.25 -8.17
N PHE A 89 -1.01 -17.13 -7.50
CA PHE A 89 0.02 -16.37 -6.77
C PHE A 89 0.59 -17.14 -5.58
N ALA A 90 -0.25 -17.82 -4.81
CA ALA A 90 0.20 -18.61 -3.67
C ALA A 90 1.11 -19.78 -4.13
N GLU A 91 0.75 -20.49 -5.20
CA GLU A 91 1.59 -21.53 -5.79
C GLU A 91 2.90 -20.93 -6.35
N ALA A 92 2.84 -19.77 -7.03
CA ALA A 92 4.01 -19.07 -7.51
C ALA A 92 5.00 -18.76 -6.36
N ALA A 93 4.50 -18.25 -5.23
CA ALA A 93 5.31 -17.96 -4.05
C ALA A 93 5.97 -19.23 -3.48
N GLN A 94 5.24 -20.35 -3.43
CA GLN A 94 5.73 -21.62 -2.88
C GLN A 94 6.84 -22.24 -3.73
N VAL A 95 6.75 -22.13 -5.07
CA VAL A 95 7.76 -22.69 -5.97
C VAL A 95 8.94 -21.76 -6.25
N THR A 96 8.85 -20.49 -5.83
CA THR A 96 9.96 -19.52 -5.93
C THR A 96 11.13 -19.96 -5.06
N LEU A 97 12.36 -19.73 -5.54
CA LEU A 97 13.57 -20.04 -4.77
C LEU A 97 13.53 -19.39 -3.38
N LEU A 98 13.94 -20.14 -2.36
CA LEU A 98 13.99 -19.63 -0.98
C LEU A 98 14.94 -18.44 -0.82
N SER A 99 15.93 -18.30 -1.69
CA SER A 99 16.85 -17.17 -1.73
C SER A 99 16.24 -15.90 -2.36
N ASP A 100 15.16 -16.02 -3.13
CA ASP A 100 14.46 -14.88 -3.74
C ASP A 100 13.33 -14.40 -2.81
N ASN A 101 13.74 -13.85 -1.67
CA ASN A 101 12.81 -13.39 -0.64
C ASN A 101 11.91 -12.27 -1.15
N THR A 102 12.44 -11.31 -1.91
CA THR A 102 11.67 -10.17 -2.44
C THR A 102 10.51 -10.65 -3.29
N ARG A 103 10.77 -11.54 -4.24
CA ARG A 103 9.73 -12.09 -5.11
C ARG A 103 8.71 -12.94 -4.34
N ARG A 104 9.18 -13.78 -3.38
CA ARG A 104 8.30 -14.60 -2.56
C ARG A 104 7.33 -13.77 -1.74
N ALA A 105 7.82 -12.72 -1.07
CA ALA A 105 6.99 -11.79 -0.31
C ALA A 105 5.96 -11.09 -1.19
N ALA A 106 6.38 -10.58 -2.35
CA ALA A 106 5.49 -9.92 -3.31
C ALA A 106 4.37 -10.86 -3.81
N LEU A 107 4.69 -12.12 -4.12
CA LEU A 107 3.71 -13.10 -4.59
C LEU A 107 2.71 -13.49 -3.50
N PHE A 108 3.14 -13.64 -2.24
CA PHE A 108 2.22 -13.85 -1.12
C PHE A 108 1.33 -12.62 -0.91
N ALA A 109 1.87 -11.40 -1.03
CA ALA A 109 1.06 -10.18 -0.94
C ALA A 109 0.00 -10.11 -2.06
N GLN A 110 0.36 -10.48 -3.29
CA GLN A 110 -0.59 -10.57 -4.41
C GLN A 110 -1.68 -11.62 -4.16
N ALA A 111 -1.33 -12.78 -3.58
CA ALA A 111 -2.32 -13.79 -3.16
C ALA A 111 -3.27 -13.23 -2.10
N GLY A 112 -2.74 -12.51 -1.10
CA GLY A 112 -3.53 -11.82 -0.08
C GLY A 112 -4.49 -10.80 -0.67
N ASN A 113 -4.03 -10.00 -1.62
CA ASN A 113 -4.85 -9.00 -2.29
C ASN A 113 -5.95 -9.64 -3.17
N ALA A 114 -5.65 -10.72 -3.85
CA ALA A 114 -6.67 -11.48 -4.59
C ALA A 114 -7.74 -12.05 -3.65
N ALA A 115 -7.33 -12.59 -2.49
CA ALA A 115 -8.25 -13.08 -1.46
C ALA A 115 -9.13 -11.95 -0.88
N LEU A 116 -8.55 -10.75 -0.61
CA LEU A 116 -9.32 -9.56 -0.20
C LEU A 116 -10.35 -9.16 -1.23
N ALA A 117 -9.96 -9.09 -2.51
CA ALA A 117 -10.87 -8.77 -3.60
C ALA A 117 -11.99 -9.80 -3.74
N GLY A 118 -11.72 -11.07 -3.43
CA GLY A 118 -12.69 -12.15 -3.36
C GLY A 118 -13.53 -12.19 -2.07
N GLY A 119 -13.35 -11.23 -1.15
CA GLY A 119 -14.10 -11.17 0.12
C GLY A 119 -13.69 -12.22 1.15
N LYS A 120 -12.48 -12.80 1.04
CA LYS A 120 -11.99 -13.89 1.88
C LYS A 120 -10.91 -13.40 2.85
N ALA A 121 -11.33 -12.59 3.82
CA ALA A 121 -10.45 -11.86 4.71
C ALA A 121 -9.51 -12.76 5.55
N GLU A 122 -9.96 -13.94 6.00
CA GLU A 122 -9.11 -14.89 6.74
C GLU A 122 -7.98 -15.45 5.86
N ARG A 123 -8.29 -15.80 4.61
CA ARG A 123 -7.28 -16.29 3.65
C ARG A 123 -6.31 -15.19 3.27
N ALA A 124 -6.84 -13.97 3.08
CA ALA A 124 -6.01 -12.79 2.82
C ALA A 124 -5.02 -12.57 3.96
N LEU A 125 -5.50 -12.58 5.21
CA LEU A 125 -4.64 -12.41 6.38
C LEU A 125 -3.54 -13.47 6.44
N ALA A 126 -3.87 -14.74 6.17
CA ALA A 126 -2.87 -15.81 6.17
C ALA A 126 -1.76 -15.59 5.12
N HIS A 127 -2.11 -15.14 3.91
CA HIS A 127 -1.14 -14.83 2.86
C HIS A 127 -0.31 -13.58 3.19
N LEU A 128 -0.92 -12.53 3.75
CA LEU A 128 -0.22 -11.30 4.13
C LEU A 128 0.73 -11.53 5.32
N ASP A 129 0.33 -12.35 6.30
CA ASP A 129 1.21 -12.79 7.38
C ASP A 129 2.39 -13.62 6.82
N ALA A 130 2.14 -14.49 5.81
CA ALA A 130 3.21 -15.20 5.13
C ALA A 130 4.16 -14.27 4.38
N ALA A 131 3.66 -13.21 3.74
CA ALA A 131 4.50 -12.19 3.08
C ALA A 131 5.40 -11.47 4.08
N LEU A 132 4.85 -11.04 5.23
CA LEU A 132 5.59 -10.37 6.30
C LEU A 132 6.57 -11.31 7.01
N GLY A 133 6.30 -12.62 7.03
CA GLY A 133 7.18 -13.65 7.57
C GLY A 133 8.40 -13.97 6.70
N VAL A 134 8.44 -13.52 5.44
CA VAL A 134 9.61 -13.69 4.58
C VAL A 134 10.73 -12.75 5.05
N PRO A 135 11.95 -13.26 5.33
CA PRO A 135 13.05 -12.43 5.82
C PRO A 135 13.50 -11.38 4.79
N GLY A 136 13.87 -10.19 5.27
CA GLY A 136 14.36 -9.11 4.41
C GLY A 136 13.21 -8.30 3.81
N GLY A 137 13.45 -7.66 2.69
CA GLY A 137 12.52 -6.76 2.02
C GLY A 137 12.68 -5.30 2.44
N GLU A 138 12.38 -4.42 1.53
CA GLU A 138 12.40 -2.98 1.76
C GLU A 138 11.26 -2.57 2.70
N ALA A 139 11.50 -1.57 3.55
CA ALA A 139 10.50 -1.08 4.49
C ALA A 139 9.22 -0.64 3.78
N ALA A 140 9.33 0.12 2.69
CA ALA A 140 8.17 0.56 1.91
C ALA A 140 7.30 -0.60 1.41
N ALA A 141 7.90 -1.69 0.90
CA ALA A 141 7.17 -2.88 0.46
C ALA A 141 6.46 -3.56 1.64
N ARG A 142 7.10 -3.65 2.81
CA ARG A 142 6.47 -4.16 4.04
C ARG A 142 5.31 -3.29 4.47
N GLY A 143 5.45 -1.96 4.39
CA GLY A 143 4.38 -1.01 4.69
C GLY A 143 3.13 -1.23 3.82
N GLN A 144 3.31 -1.52 2.53
CA GLN A 144 2.19 -1.86 1.64
C GLN A 144 1.47 -3.16 2.09
N VAL A 145 2.23 -4.18 2.47
CA VAL A 145 1.64 -5.44 2.98
C VAL A 145 0.88 -5.20 4.28
N GLU A 146 1.39 -4.34 5.18
CA GLU A 146 0.71 -3.99 6.43
C GLU A 146 -0.59 -3.18 6.19
N ILE A 147 -0.66 -2.36 5.14
CA ILE A 147 -1.92 -1.71 4.73
C ILE A 147 -2.98 -2.77 4.40
N ASP A 148 -2.64 -3.71 3.55
CA ASP A 148 -3.57 -4.75 3.12
C ASP A 148 -3.94 -5.69 4.29
N ARG A 149 -2.97 -5.99 5.18
CA ARG A 149 -3.20 -6.72 6.42
C ARG A 149 -4.19 -5.98 7.34
N GLY A 150 -4.03 -4.67 7.50
CA GLY A 150 -4.97 -3.82 8.23
C GLY A 150 -6.38 -3.89 7.65
N ARG A 151 -6.51 -3.85 6.32
CA ARG A 151 -7.81 -4.01 5.62
C ARG A 151 -8.44 -5.38 5.89
N ALA A 152 -7.67 -6.45 5.84
CA ALA A 152 -8.14 -7.80 6.17
C ALA A 152 -8.63 -7.88 7.62
N LEU A 153 -7.87 -7.32 8.57
CA LEU A 153 -8.22 -7.30 9.99
C LEU A 153 -9.48 -6.47 10.27
N VAL A 154 -9.66 -5.34 9.58
CA VAL A 154 -10.92 -4.56 9.66
C VAL A 154 -12.11 -5.38 9.16
N ALA A 155 -11.96 -6.10 8.05
CA ALA A 155 -13.01 -6.96 7.51
C ALA A 155 -13.38 -8.11 8.47
N LEU A 156 -12.43 -8.55 9.30
CA LEU A 156 -12.61 -9.57 10.33
C LEU A 156 -13.09 -8.99 11.69
N ASN A 157 -13.34 -7.69 11.79
CA ASN A 157 -13.65 -6.98 13.04
C ASN A 157 -12.56 -7.10 14.11
N ARG A 158 -11.30 -7.35 13.74
CA ARG A 158 -10.12 -7.42 14.61
C ARG A 158 -9.46 -6.03 14.73
N GLU A 159 -10.24 -5.06 15.22
CA GLU A 159 -9.83 -3.63 15.17
C GLU A 159 -8.52 -3.32 15.91
N ALA A 160 -8.27 -3.94 17.07
CA ALA A 160 -7.02 -3.68 17.81
C ALA A 160 -5.77 -4.08 17.00
N GLU A 161 -5.85 -5.19 16.27
CA GLU A 161 -4.77 -5.65 15.41
C GLU A 161 -4.66 -4.80 14.14
N ALA A 162 -5.78 -4.34 13.60
CA ALA A 162 -5.80 -3.42 12.47
C ALA A 162 -5.11 -2.08 12.80
N VAL A 163 -5.31 -1.55 14.01
CA VAL A 163 -4.58 -0.35 14.48
C VAL A 163 -3.08 -0.61 14.48
N ALA A 164 -2.63 -1.76 14.98
CA ALA A 164 -1.21 -2.10 14.99
C ALA A 164 -0.64 -2.24 13.56
N ALA A 165 -1.41 -2.83 12.63
CA ALA A 165 -1.02 -2.97 11.23
C ALA A 165 -0.88 -1.61 10.54
N PHE A 166 -1.88 -0.70 10.67
CA PHE A 166 -1.76 0.63 10.08
C PHE A 166 -0.64 1.46 10.71
N ALA A 167 -0.39 1.31 12.02
CA ALA A 167 0.75 1.96 12.66
C ALA A 167 2.10 1.40 12.16
N ALA A 168 2.18 0.12 11.84
CA ALA A 168 3.35 -0.48 11.17
C ALA A 168 3.53 0.07 9.75
N ALA A 169 2.44 0.15 8.97
CA ALA A 169 2.46 0.73 7.64
C ALA A 169 2.96 2.19 7.64
N GLN A 170 2.48 3.01 8.56
CA GLN A 170 2.89 4.42 8.73
C GLN A 170 4.38 4.57 9.09
N ARG A 171 4.96 3.61 9.82
CA ARG A 171 6.40 3.60 10.11
C ARG A 171 7.26 3.14 8.93
N ASP A 172 6.81 2.07 8.25
CA ASP A 172 7.59 1.41 7.21
C ASP A 172 7.43 2.11 5.85
N ALA A 173 6.31 2.81 5.63
CA ALA A 173 6.01 3.59 4.43
C ALA A 173 5.39 4.96 4.83
N PRO A 174 6.16 5.87 5.43
CA PRO A 174 5.64 7.14 5.96
C PRO A 174 5.09 8.07 4.88
N ASP A 175 5.56 7.93 3.64
CA ASP A 175 5.13 8.75 2.50
C ASP A 175 3.92 8.13 1.75
N GLU A 176 3.36 7.03 2.24
CA GLU A 176 2.19 6.37 1.65
C GLU A 176 0.89 6.94 2.25
N PRO A 177 0.13 7.80 1.52
CA PRO A 177 -1.04 8.47 2.06
C PRO A 177 -2.16 7.51 2.47
N LEU A 178 -2.27 6.35 1.83
CA LEU A 178 -3.30 5.36 2.13
C LEU A 178 -3.16 4.78 3.55
N ALA A 179 -1.92 4.61 4.04
CA ALA A 179 -1.66 4.15 5.41
C ALA A 179 -2.24 5.13 6.45
N TRP A 180 -2.11 6.42 6.20
CA TRP A 180 -2.61 7.48 7.06
C TRP A 180 -4.13 7.64 6.95
N LEU A 181 -4.68 7.59 5.74
CA LEU A 181 -6.13 7.67 5.48
C LEU A 181 -6.88 6.54 6.17
N LEU A 182 -6.44 5.28 6.00
CA LEU A 182 -7.08 4.12 6.61
C LEU A 182 -6.92 4.11 8.13
N GLY A 183 -5.76 4.53 8.63
CA GLY A 183 -5.54 4.74 10.06
C GLY A 183 -6.50 5.78 10.64
N ALA A 184 -6.67 6.94 9.98
CA ALA A 184 -7.59 7.99 10.38
C ALA A 184 -9.05 7.49 10.41
N THR A 185 -9.46 6.79 9.37
CA THR A 185 -10.80 6.19 9.28
C THR A 185 -11.07 5.22 10.43
N LEU A 186 -10.10 4.36 10.75
CA LEU A 186 -10.25 3.42 11.88
C LEU A 186 -10.27 4.14 13.23
N SER A 187 -9.40 5.14 13.44
CA SER A 187 -9.37 5.97 14.65
C SER A 187 -10.72 6.67 14.86
N ARG A 188 -11.28 7.28 13.81
CA ARG A 188 -12.61 7.91 13.84
C ARG A 188 -13.70 6.90 14.22
N ARG A 189 -13.73 5.73 13.60
CA ARG A 189 -14.74 4.68 13.90
C ARG A 189 -14.69 4.23 15.36
N ARG A 190 -13.50 4.25 15.97
CA ARG A 190 -13.28 3.93 17.39
C ARG A 190 -13.51 5.10 18.34
N GLY A 191 -13.87 6.27 17.83
CA GLY A 191 -14.12 7.48 18.63
C GLY A 191 -12.85 8.26 19.01
N ASP A 192 -11.65 7.85 18.55
CA ASP A 192 -10.41 8.62 18.73
C ASP A 192 -10.32 9.73 17.67
N LEU A 193 -11.15 10.77 17.86
CA LEU A 193 -11.19 11.90 16.92
C LEU A 193 -9.88 12.68 16.88
N ALA A 194 -9.16 12.78 18.01
CA ALA A 194 -7.87 13.45 18.05
C ALA A 194 -6.78 12.69 17.27
N GLY A 195 -6.76 11.36 17.38
CA GLY A 195 -5.90 10.51 16.56
C GLY A 195 -6.26 10.57 15.09
N ALA A 196 -7.56 10.51 14.77
CA ALA A 196 -8.05 10.63 13.40
C ALA A 196 -7.64 11.97 12.75
N GLN A 197 -7.75 13.08 13.49
CA GLN A 197 -7.37 14.41 13.00
C GLN A 197 -5.87 14.47 12.65
N ARG A 198 -4.99 14.01 13.54
CA ARG A 198 -3.55 13.99 13.26
C ARG A 198 -3.20 13.16 12.03
N GLN A 199 -3.83 12.00 11.87
CA GLN A 199 -3.55 11.09 10.76
C GLN A 199 -4.08 11.64 9.43
N ILE A 200 -5.29 12.24 9.40
CA ILE A 200 -5.85 12.79 8.17
C ILE A 200 -5.10 14.05 7.71
N GLU A 201 -4.52 14.83 8.62
CA GLU A 201 -3.65 15.96 8.28
C GLU A 201 -2.39 15.49 7.53
N VAL A 202 -1.78 14.38 7.98
CA VAL A 202 -0.64 13.78 7.26
C VAL A 202 -1.09 13.28 5.88
N ALA A 203 -2.20 12.52 5.79
CA ALA A 203 -2.72 12.07 4.51
C ALA A 203 -2.99 13.24 3.55
N GLY A 204 -3.58 14.34 4.07
CA GLY A 204 -3.85 15.54 3.29
C GLY A 204 -2.60 16.27 2.81
N SER A 205 -1.51 16.24 3.59
CA SER A 205 -0.23 16.81 3.17
C SER A 205 0.45 15.99 2.07
N LEU A 206 0.32 14.67 2.13
CA LEU A 206 0.90 13.74 1.15
C LEU A 206 0.06 13.68 -0.14
N ALA A 207 -1.25 13.72 -0.04
CA ALA A 207 -2.18 13.59 -1.16
C ALA A 207 -3.26 14.70 -1.16
N PRO A 208 -2.88 15.99 -1.37
CA PRO A 208 -3.80 17.13 -1.25
C PRO A 208 -4.90 17.15 -2.32
N LYS A 209 -4.76 16.33 -3.38
CA LYS A 209 -5.74 16.20 -4.47
C LYS A 209 -6.46 14.84 -4.45
N ASP A 210 -6.37 14.08 -3.38
CA ASP A 210 -7.12 12.84 -3.23
C ASP A 210 -8.52 13.15 -2.67
N PRO A 211 -9.61 12.86 -3.43
CA PRO A 211 -10.97 13.15 -3.00
C PRO A 211 -11.40 12.31 -1.80
N GLU A 212 -10.86 11.11 -1.60
CA GLU A 212 -11.15 10.26 -0.43
C GLU A 212 -10.57 10.85 0.85
N VAL A 213 -9.36 11.41 0.77
CA VAL A 213 -8.75 12.14 1.89
C VAL A 213 -9.59 13.37 2.25
N GLY A 214 -10.02 14.15 1.26
CA GLY A 214 -10.89 15.30 1.47
C GLY A 214 -12.26 14.93 2.06
N LEU A 215 -12.83 13.83 1.59
CA LEU A 215 -14.10 13.30 2.12
C LEU A 215 -13.97 12.92 3.60
N GLU A 216 -12.96 12.12 3.95
CA GLU A 216 -12.74 11.65 5.33
C GLU A 216 -12.38 12.82 6.26
N ALA A 217 -11.56 13.78 5.80
CA ALA A 217 -11.23 14.98 6.56
C ALA A 217 -12.49 15.78 6.95
N GLY A 218 -13.42 15.93 6.02
CA GLY A 218 -14.69 16.58 6.30
C GLY A 218 -15.55 15.82 7.32
N VAL A 219 -15.56 14.48 7.25
CA VAL A 219 -16.30 13.65 8.23
C VAL A 219 -15.69 13.80 9.63
N ILE A 220 -14.35 13.76 9.74
CA ILE A 220 -13.65 13.93 11.02
C ILE A 220 -13.93 15.33 11.60
N ALA A 221 -13.80 16.39 10.79
CA ALA A 221 -14.08 17.77 11.21
C ALA A 221 -15.52 17.94 11.70
N MET A 222 -16.49 17.37 10.98
CA MET A 222 -17.91 17.43 11.36
C MET A 222 -18.15 16.76 12.72
N LEU A 223 -17.55 15.59 12.95
CA LEU A 223 -17.66 14.88 14.23
C LEU A 223 -16.95 15.62 15.38
N ALA A 224 -15.93 16.40 15.06
CA ALA A 224 -15.22 17.27 16.01
C ALA A 224 -15.98 18.59 16.29
N GLY A 225 -17.11 18.85 15.59
CA GLY A 225 -17.93 20.06 15.75
C GLY A 225 -17.45 21.24 14.92
N ASP A 226 -16.48 21.06 14.02
CA ASP A 226 -15.99 22.11 13.10
C ASP A 226 -16.70 22.02 11.74
N GLU A 227 -17.92 22.57 11.68
CA GLU A 227 -18.72 22.59 10.46
C GLU A 227 -18.04 23.36 9.32
N ALA A 228 -17.30 24.43 9.65
CA ALA A 228 -16.63 25.26 8.64
C ALA A 228 -15.48 24.47 7.96
N ALA A 229 -14.67 23.78 8.74
CA ALA A 229 -13.63 22.91 8.21
C ALA A 229 -14.23 21.72 7.42
N ALA A 230 -15.31 21.11 7.91
CA ALA A 230 -16.00 20.03 7.22
C ALA A 230 -16.48 20.47 5.83
N ARG A 231 -17.16 21.60 5.76
CA ARG A 231 -17.66 22.20 4.50
C ARG A 231 -16.50 22.43 3.52
N LYS A 232 -15.42 23.05 3.96
CA LYS A 232 -14.25 23.34 3.13
C LYS A 232 -13.63 22.06 2.59
N ALA A 233 -13.49 21.03 3.41
CA ALA A 233 -12.92 19.74 3.00
C ALA A 233 -13.80 19.04 1.95
N TRP A 234 -15.13 19.01 2.14
CA TRP A 234 -16.04 18.41 1.18
C TRP A 234 -16.16 19.21 -0.13
N GLU A 235 -16.11 20.54 -0.08
CA GLU A 235 -16.03 21.38 -1.29
C GLU A 235 -14.76 21.09 -2.07
N SER A 236 -13.62 20.93 -1.39
CA SER A 236 -12.35 20.54 -2.01
C SER A 236 -12.45 19.15 -2.66
N ALA A 237 -12.94 18.13 -1.94
CA ALA A 237 -13.10 16.78 -2.47
C ALA A 237 -13.94 16.75 -3.76
N ARG A 238 -15.04 17.54 -3.78
CA ARG A 238 -15.89 17.67 -4.97
C ARG A 238 -15.19 18.36 -6.13
N ALA A 239 -14.35 19.37 -5.85
CA ALA A 239 -13.68 20.17 -6.87
C ALA A 239 -12.50 19.41 -7.54
N VAL A 240 -11.77 18.60 -6.78
CA VAL A 240 -10.56 17.92 -7.29
C VAL A 240 -10.86 16.72 -8.20
N ALA A 241 -11.99 16.05 -7.98
CA ALA A 241 -12.38 14.87 -8.78
C ALA A 241 -13.90 14.85 -9.04
N PRO A 242 -14.45 15.78 -9.84
CA PRO A 242 -15.87 15.81 -10.15
C PRO A 242 -16.33 14.47 -10.76
N GLY A 243 -17.45 13.93 -10.24
CA GLY A 243 -17.98 12.63 -10.69
C GLY A 243 -17.36 11.40 -10.03
N SER A 244 -16.37 11.56 -9.13
CA SER A 244 -15.92 10.46 -8.28
C SER A 244 -16.98 10.14 -7.21
N LYS A 245 -16.99 8.91 -6.71
CA LYS A 245 -17.89 8.49 -5.63
C LYS A 245 -17.69 9.34 -4.35
N ALA A 246 -16.45 9.72 -4.04
CA ALA A 246 -16.13 10.61 -2.93
C ALA A 246 -16.75 12.00 -3.14
N ALA A 247 -16.65 12.58 -4.35
CA ALA A 247 -17.24 13.86 -4.69
C ALA A 247 -18.79 13.84 -4.61
N GLU A 248 -19.42 12.78 -5.05
CA GLU A 248 -20.87 12.57 -4.94
C GLU A 248 -21.31 12.49 -3.47
N THR A 249 -20.57 11.73 -2.66
CA THR A 249 -20.83 11.60 -1.23
C THR A 249 -20.66 12.96 -0.52
N ALA A 250 -19.57 13.68 -0.82
CA ALA A 250 -19.30 15.01 -0.29
C ALA A 250 -20.40 16.01 -0.66
N ALA A 251 -20.92 15.96 -1.90
CA ALA A 251 -22.06 16.80 -2.32
C ALA A 251 -23.32 16.50 -1.51
N GLY A 252 -23.58 15.23 -1.19
CA GLY A 252 -24.66 14.81 -0.31
C GLY A 252 -24.54 15.41 1.10
N TYR A 253 -23.35 15.37 1.69
CA TYR A 253 -23.10 15.97 3.01
C TYR A 253 -23.24 17.51 2.98
N LEU A 254 -22.73 18.17 1.95
CA LEU A 254 -22.91 19.63 1.77
C LEU A 254 -24.38 20.04 1.68
N THR A 255 -25.21 19.24 1.01
CA THR A 255 -26.65 19.46 0.92
C THR A 255 -27.32 19.35 2.28
N GLN A 256 -26.90 18.37 3.11
CA GLN A 256 -27.44 18.20 4.47
C GLN A 256 -27.06 19.36 5.42
N LEU A 257 -25.87 19.94 5.26
CA LEU A 257 -25.46 21.13 6.02
C LEU A 257 -26.28 22.39 5.65
N GLY A 258 -26.91 22.42 4.49
CA GLY A 258 -27.62 23.59 3.97
C GLY A 258 -26.71 24.70 3.45
N ALA A 259 -27.33 25.78 3.00
CA ALA A 259 -26.57 26.95 2.53
C ALA A 259 -25.92 27.69 3.71
N VAL A 260 -24.71 28.24 3.47
CA VAL A 260 -24.05 29.13 4.44
C VAL A 260 -25.01 30.33 4.71
N PRO A 261 -25.34 30.63 5.97
CA PRO A 261 -26.08 31.83 6.24
C PRO A 261 -25.37 33.07 5.68
N ALA A 262 -26.06 33.88 4.91
CA ALA A 262 -25.49 35.11 4.39
C ALA A 262 -24.96 35.96 5.56
N PRO A 263 -23.80 36.62 5.44
CA PRO A 263 -23.30 37.49 6.49
C PRO A 263 -24.37 38.56 6.79
N THR A 264 -24.83 38.62 8.03
CA THR A 264 -25.72 39.65 8.49
C THR A 264 -25.05 41.00 8.28
N GLN A 265 -25.55 41.81 7.32
CA GLN A 265 -25.08 43.17 7.16
C GLN A 265 -25.34 43.90 8.45
N PRO A 266 -24.35 44.63 9.03
CA PRO A 266 -24.64 45.49 10.19
C PRO A 266 -25.71 46.50 9.79
N GLN A 267 -26.85 46.42 10.47
CA GLN A 267 -27.89 47.45 10.33
C GLN A 267 -27.30 48.77 10.78
N GLY A 268 -26.97 49.64 9.81
CA GLY A 268 -26.52 51.00 10.07
C GLY A 268 -27.60 51.73 10.91
N ARG A 269 -27.13 52.27 12.04
CA ARG A 269 -27.91 53.26 12.80
C ARG A 269 -27.65 54.64 12.21
#